data_f2d6a4bc6ac38c18d2298c5535b2d2a5
#
_entry.id   f2d6a4bc6ac38c18d2298c5535b2d2a5
#
_cell.length_a   1.000
_cell.length_b   1.000
_cell.length_c   1.000
_cell.angle_alpha   90.00
_cell.angle_beta   90.00
_cell.angle_gamma   90.00
#
_symmetry.space_group_name_H-M   'P 1'
#
loop_
_entity.id
_entity.type
_entity.pdbx_description
1 polymer ?
#
loop_
_entity_poly.entity_id
_entity_poly.type
_entity_poly.pdbx_seq_one_letter_code
_entity_poly.pdbx_strand_id
1 'polypeptide(L)'
;MNNTEVKDIIKSRRIQLGLSYSDLGKLCGVDKTTAWKWELGKIENMRRDKMVLLSKALDISPLVLLGIEEYVSEGTTTYSSDKVSVYHEVFANKFGDVIGEINNPYSSETGHFFALEIEVKDEGMTGLLVDNKIYAIFKKQSMAENGAIVAVALADEKAMIKKYYHFEDVIVLRSPTSENEKPITIVGDQVDEICILGKFVGMVSPFVD
;
A
#
# COMPACT_ATOMS: atom_id res chain seq x y z
N MET A 1 -22.78 4.83 1.74
CA MET A 1 -21.31 4.67 1.61
C MET A 1 -20.66 5.15 2.87
N ASN A 2 -19.74 4.38 3.42
CA ASN A 2 -19.12 4.69 4.70
C ASN A 2 -18.07 5.78 4.53
N ASN A 3 -18.03 6.74 5.45
CA ASN A 3 -17.00 7.78 5.56
C ASN A 3 -15.55 7.21 5.56
N THR A 4 -15.44 5.92 5.83
CA THR A 4 -14.21 5.12 5.78
C THR A 4 -13.64 5.01 4.36
N GLU A 5 -14.48 4.87 3.34
CA GLU A 5 -14.05 4.71 1.95
C GLU A 5 -13.43 5.99 1.37
N VAL A 6 -14.01 7.16 1.66
CA VAL A 6 -13.50 8.45 1.15
C VAL A 6 -12.13 8.79 1.72
N LYS A 7 -11.90 8.53 3.02
CA LYS A 7 -10.60 8.77 3.65
C LYS A 7 -9.50 7.89 3.05
N ASP A 8 -9.85 6.64 2.71
CA ASP A 8 -8.91 5.69 2.13
C ASP A 8 -8.57 6.07 0.67
N ILE A 9 -9.55 6.62 -0.06
CA ILE A 9 -9.35 7.19 -1.39
C ILE A 9 -8.38 8.38 -1.32
N ILE A 10 -8.60 9.31 -0.39
CA ILE A 10 -7.72 10.48 -0.20
C ILE A 10 -6.29 10.02 0.08
N LYS A 11 -6.10 9.10 1.02
CA LYS A 11 -4.78 8.57 1.40
C LYS A 11 -4.10 7.86 0.24
N SER A 12 -4.79 6.93 -0.42
CA SER A 12 -4.23 6.16 -1.53
C SER A 12 -3.81 7.06 -2.69
N ARG A 13 -4.65 8.07 -3.01
CA ARG A 13 -4.38 8.96 -4.12
C ARG A 13 -3.24 9.94 -3.82
N ARG A 14 -3.16 10.46 -2.59
CA ARG A 14 -2.01 11.27 -2.16
C ARG A 14 -0.71 10.50 -2.31
N ILE A 15 -0.66 9.26 -1.84
CA ILE A 15 0.52 8.39 -1.93
C ILE A 15 0.86 8.10 -3.40
N GLN A 16 -0.13 7.79 -4.24
CA GLN A 16 0.05 7.55 -5.67
C GLN A 16 0.69 8.75 -6.38
N LEU A 17 0.34 9.96 -5.96
CA LEU A 17 0.87 11.21 -6.51
C LEU A 17 2.19 11.65 -5.86
N GLY A 18 2.73 10.88 -4.91
CA GLY A 18 3.97 11.20 -4.20
C GLY A 18 3.88 12.45 -3.32
N LEU A 19 2.68 12.84 -2.90
CA LEU A 19 2.47 14.06 -2.11
C LEU A 19 2.65 13.78 -0.62
N SER A 20 3.46 14.61 0.07
CA SER A 20 3.44 14.67 1.52
C SER A 20 2.19 15.39 2.04
N TYR A 21 1.89 15.28 3.33
CA TYR A 21 0.80 16.07 3.96
C TYR A 21 1.04 17.58 3.83
N SER A 22 2.30 18.00 3.85
CA SER A 22 2.68 19.40 3.64
C SER A 22 2.35 19.86 2.23
N ASP A 23 2.62 19.04 1.22
CA ASP A 23 2.36 19.37 -0.18
C ASP A 23 0.85 19.40 -0.43
N LEU A 24 0.12 18.40 0.05
CA LEU A 24 -1.34 18.39 -0.04
C LEU A 24 -1.95 19.61 0.67
N GLY A 25 -1.42 19.95 1.86
CA GLY A 25 -1.84 21.13 2.58
C GLY A 25 -1.61 22.41 1.80
N LYS A 26 -0.44 22.60 1.19
CA LYS A 26 -0.11 23.76 0.34
C LYS A 26 -1.05 23.85 -0.87
N LEU A 27 -1.29 22.72 -1.57
CA LEU A 27 -2.18 22.67 -2.73
C LEU A 27 -3.64 23.04 -2.38
N CYS A 28 -4.08 22.65 -1.18
CA CYS A 28 -5.43 22.94 -0.70
C CYS A 28 -5.56 24.22 0.12
N GLY A 29 -4.45 24.94 0.37
CA GLY A 29 -4.43 26.15 1.19
C GLY A 29 -4.85 25.88 2.63
N VAL A 30 -4.33 24.79 3.22
CA VAL A 30 -4.51 24.39 4.63
C VAL A 30 -3.17 23.97 5.22
N ASP A 31 -3.11 23.83 6.54
CA ASP A 31 -1.95 23.27 7.21
C ASP A 31 -1.86 21.73 7.06
N LYS A 32 -0.66 21.17 7.32
CA LYS A 32 -0.41 19.71 7.22
C LYS A 32 -1.32 18.90 8.13
N THR A 33 -1.68 19.44 9.30
CA THR A 33 -2.53 18.77 10.29
C THR A 33 -3.96 18.65 9.77
N THR A 34 -4.44 19.64 9.04
CA THR A 34 -5.77 19.62 8.42
C THR A 34 -5.80 18.58 7.30
N ALA A 35 -4.77 18.52 6.44
CA ALA A 35 -4.65 17.50 5.41
C ALA A 35 -4.64 16.09 6.00
N TRP A 36 -3.88 15.87 7.07
CA TRP A 36 -3.85 14.61 7.81
C TRP A 36 -5.23 14.23 8.42
N LYS A 37 -5.97 15.20 8.98
CA LYS A 37 -7.31 14.96 9.53
C LYS A 37 -8.30 14.46 8.48
N TRP A 38 -8.13 14.82 7.22
CA TRP A 38 -8.97 14.33 6.14
C TRP A 38 -8.80 12.82 5.93
N GLU A 39 -7.57 12.32 6.04
CA GLU A 39 -7.29 10.88 5.98
C GLU A 39 -7.71 10.11 7.24
N LEU A 40 -8.01 10.80 8.33
CA LEU A 40 -8.65 10.22 9.51
C LEU A 40 -10.19 10.18 9.44
N GLY A 41 -10.77 10.57 8.30
CA GLY A 41 -12.21 10.61 8.13
C GLY A 41 -12.89 11.86 8.73
N LYS A 42 -12.14 12.85 9.20
CA LYS A 42 -12.70 14.11 9.75
C LYS A 42 -13.00 15.13 8.63
N ILE A 43 -13.75 14.68 7.61
CA ILE A 43 -14.08 15.48 6.42
C ILE A 43 -15.55 15.94 6.38
N GLU A 44 -16.37 15.54 7.36
CA GLU A 44 -17.81 15.78 7.37
C GLU A 44 -18.19 17.27 7.20
N ASN A 45 -17.32 18.18 7.63
CA ASN A 45 -17.53 19.63 7.57
C ASN A 45 -16.56 20.33 6.62
N MET A 46 -16.05 19.63 5.60
CA MET A 46 -15.15 20.26 4.62
C MET A 46 -15.88 21.32 3.83
N ARG A 47 -15.31 22.54 3.79
CA ARG A 47 -15.85 23.62 2.97
C ARG A 47 -15.79 23.26 1.49
N ARG A 48 -16.78 23.72 0.71
CA ARG A 48 -16.86 23.44 -0.73
C ARG A 48 -15.62 23.87 -1.51
N ASP A 49 -15.04 25.05 -1.16
CA ASP A 49 -13.81 25.54 -1.76
C ASP A 49 -12.64 24.58 -1.53
N LYS A 50 -12.49 24.02 -0.32
CA LYS A 50 -11.46 23.05 0.01
C LYS A 50 -11.68 21.70 -0.69
N MET A 51 -12.92 21.29 -0.83
CA MET A 51 -13.26 20.07 -1.57
C MET A 51 -12.87 20.18 -3.05
N VAL A 52 -13.12 21.33 -3.70
CA VAL A 52 -12.69 21.59 -5.08
C VAL A 52 -11.16 21.58 -5.20
N LEU A 53 -10.45 22.18 -4.24
CA LEU A 53 -8.99 22.17 -4.25
C LEU A 53 -8.44 20.77 -4.02
N LEU A 54 -9.01 20.01 -3.07
CA LEU A 54 -8.62 18.63 -2.78
C LEU A 54 -8.87 17.72 -3.99
N SER A 55 -10.02 17.84 -4.65
CA SER A 55 -10.32 17.07 -5.86
C SER A 55 -9.30 17.34 -6.98
N LYS A 56 -8.93 18.61 -7.18
CA LYS A 56 -7.88 18.98 -8.13
C LYS A 56 -6.49 18.47 -7.73
N ALA A 57 -6.13 18.63 -6.45
CA ALA A 57 -4.83 18.20 -5.93
C ALA A 57 -4.63 16.69 -6.04
N LEU A 58 -5.70 15.92 -5.88
CA LEU A 58 -5.69 14.46 -5.95
C LEU A 58 -6.10 13.92 -7.32
N ASP A 59 -6.50 14.79 -8.26
CA ASP A 59 -7.00 14.40 -9.58
C ASP A 59 -8.13 13.35 -9.49
N ILE A 60 -9.16 13.68 -8.71
CA ILE A 60 -10.37 12.86 -8.52
C ILE A 60 -11.63 13.71 -8.66
N SER A 61 -12.76 13.08 -9.02
CA SER A 61 -14.04 13.77 -9.10
C SER A 61 -14.47 14.31 -7.72
N PRO A 62 -14.96 15.55 -7.61
CA PRO A 62 -15.57 16.06 -6.37
C PRO A 62 -16.72 15.18 -5.88
N LEU A 63 -17.42 14.46 -6.77
CA LEU A 63 -18.53 13.57 -6.44
C LEU A 63 -18.05 12.32 -5.70
N VAL A 64 -16.82 11.89 -5.96
CA VAL A 64 -16.16 10.83 -5.18
C VAL A 64 -15.92 11.28 -3.75
N LEU A 65 -15.44 12.52 -3.53
CA LEU A 65 -15.26 13.08 -2.18
C LEU A 65 -16.57 13.27 -1.43
N LEU A 66 -17.68 13.45 -2.17
CA LEU A 66 -19.03 13.51 -1.60
C LEU A 66 -19.65 12.13 -1.37
N GLY A 67 -18.98 11.06 -1.79
CA GLY A 67 -19.53 9.70 -1.73
C GLY A 67 -20.73 9.46 -2.66
N ILE A 68 -20.90 10.29 -3.69
CA ILE A 68 -21.99 10.19 -4.68
C ILE A 68 -21.57 9.30 -5.85
N GLU A 69 -20.30 9.34 -6.23
CA GLU A 69 -19.70 8.48 -7.26
C GLU A 69 -18.73 7.51 -6.61
N GLU A 70 -18.68 6.29 -7.16
CA GLU A 70 -17.62 5.35 -6.83
C GLU A 70 -16.31 5.84 -7.44
N TYR A 71 -15.25 5.81 -6.63
CA TYR A 71 -13.91 6.09 -7.13
C TYR A 71 -13.46 4.91 -8.00
N VAL A 72 -13.48 5.15 -9.30
CA VAL A 72 -12.82 4.27 -10.27
C VAL A 72 -11.45 4.89 -10.53
N SER A 73 -10.39 4.36 -9.93
CA SER A 73 -9.04 4.79 -10.30
C SER A 73 -8.84 4.46 -11.79
N GLU A 74 -8.39 5.41 -12.58
CA GLU A 74 -7.98 5.13 -13.96
C GLU A 74 -6.91 4.04 -13.92
N GLY A 75 -7.29 2.84 -14.37
CA GLY A 75 -6.51 1.60 -14.23
C GLY A 75 -7.18 0.55 -13.33
N THR A 76 -8.32 0.88 -12.68
CA THR A 76 -9.09 -0.10 -11.91
C THR A 76 -10.39 -0.46 -12.63
N THR A 77 -10.29 -1.09 -13.77
CA THR A 77 -11.30 -2.06 -14.12
C THR A 77 -11.32 -3.09 -12.98
N THR A 78 -12.51 -3.43 -12.49
CA THR A 78 -12.75 -4.60 -11.64
C THR A 78 -12.39 -5.86 -12.43
N TYR A 79 -11.09 -6.07 -12.60
CA TYR A 79 -10.57 -7.32 -13.04
C TYR A 79 -10.15 -8.06 -11.78
N SER A 80 -10.84 -9.13 -11.48
CA SER A 80 -10.12 -10.27 -10.97
C SER A 80 -9.15 -10.60 -12.10
N SER A 81 -7.98 -10.00 -12.07
CA SER A 81 -6.94 -10.34 -13.04
C SER A 81 -6.62 -11.81 -12.76
N ASP A 82 -6.85 -12.67 -13.73
CA ASP A 82 -6.47 -14.08 -13.63
C ASP A 82 -4.96 -14.20 -13.43
N LYS A 83 -4.23 -13.08 -13.55
CA LYS A 83 -2.79 -13.00 -13.38
C LYS A 83 -2.37 -11.90 -12.41
N VAL A 84 -1.26 -12.15 -11.75
CA VAL A 84 -0.58 -11.22 -10.84
C VAL A 84 0.80 -10.91 -11.40
N SER A 85 1.09 -9.63 -11.58
CA SER A 85 2.43 -9.19 -11.98
C SER A 85 3.43 -9.39 -10.86
N VAL A 86 4.60 -9.92 -11.19
CA VAL A 86 5.73 -10.16 -10.30
C VAL A 86 6.76 -9.06 -10.47
N TYR A 87 7.24 -8.54 -9.36
CA TYR A 87 8.25 -7.49 -9.31
C TYR A 87 9.46 -7.95 -8.51
N HIS A 88 10.64 -7.52 -8.94
CA HIS A 88 11.86 -7.71 -8.16
C HIS A 88 11.93 -6.69 -7.00
N GLU A 89 11.39 -5.49 -7.22
CA GLU A 89 11.34 -4.43 -6.23
C GLU A 89 10.13 -3.51 -6.43
N VAL A 90 9.66 -2.93 -5.33
CA VAL A 90 8.64 -1.90 -5.31
C VAL A 90 9.05 -0.80 -4.33
N PHE A 91 8.56 0.42 -4.56
CA PHE A 91 8.83 1.61 -3.75
C PHE A 91 7.51 2.23 -3.32
N ALA A 92 7.54 3.18 -2.40
CA ALA A 92 6.33 3.83 -1.89
C ALA A 92 5.44 4.43 -2.98
N ASN A 93 6.05 5.02 -4.00
CA ASN A 93 5.37 5.79 -5.05
C ASN A 93 5.41 5.15 -6.44
N LYS A 94 6.12 4.03 -6.62
CA LYS A 94 6.22 3.34 -7.92
C LYS A 94 6.50 1.85 -7.74
N PHE A 95 6.02 1.08 -8.70
CA PHE A 95 6.45 -0.30 -8.90
C PHE A 95 7.67 -0.31 -9.83
N GLY A 96 8.61 -1.19 -9.57
CA GLY A 96 9.73 -1.46 -10.46
C GLY A 96 9.29 -2.16 -11.76
N ASP A 97 10.25 -2.70 -12.48
CA ASP A 97 9.96 -3.45 -13.70
C ASP A 97 9.23 -4.77 -13.38
N VAL A 98 8.26 -5.12 -14.23
CA VAL A 98 7.59 -6.41 -14.18
C VAL A 98 8.57 -7.47 -14.69
N ILE A 99 8.90 -8.44 -13.85
CA ILE A 99 9.83 -9.54 -14.21
C ILE A 99 9.10 -10.82 -14.63
N GLY A 100 7.80 -10.86 -14.48
CA GLY A 100 6.96 -12.00 -14.85
C GLY A 100 5.52 -11.85 -14.41
N GLU A 101 4.72 -12.86 -14.72
CA GLU A 101 3.32 -12.97 -14.27
C GLU A 101 3.06 -14.38 -13.78
N ILE A 102 2.21 -14.50 -12.77
CA ILE A 102 1.71 -15.77 -12.22
C ILE A 102 0.19 -15.82 -12.29
N ASN A 103 -0.39 -17.01 -12.29
CA ASN A 103 -1.82 -17.16 -12.13
C ASN A 103 -2.24 -16.65 -10.75
N ASN A 104 -3.34 -15.90 -10.70
CA ASN A 104 -3.85 -15.34 -9.46
C ASN A 104 -4.64 -16.39 -8.67
N PRO A 105 -4.11 -16.95 -7.57
CA PRO A 105 -4.85 -17.92 -6.76
C PRO A 105 -6.02 -17.28 -5.99
N TYR A 106 -6.09 -15.95 -5.96
CA TYR A 106 -7.13 -15.14 -5.31
C TYR A 106 -8.05 -14.44 -6.32
N SER A 107 -8.19 -14.99 -7.54
CA SER A 107 -9.01 -14.40 -8.62
C SER A 107 -10.49 -14.28 -8.25
N SER A 108 -10.97 -15.04 -7.27
CA SER A 108 -12.33 -14.91 -6.73
C SER A 108 -12.49 -13.78 -5.71
N GLU A 109 -11.39 -13.20 -5.22
CA GLU A 109 -11.41 -12.09 -4.28
C GLU A 109 -11.41 -10.75 -5.01
N THR A 110 -12.18 -9.79 -4.47
CA THR A 110 -12.12 -8.41 -4.94
C THR A 110 -10.83 -7.74 -4.49
N GLY A 111 -10.19 -6.99 -5.38
CA GLY A 111 -8.99 -6.21 -5.08
C GLY A 111 -7.88 -6.40 -6.11
N HIS A 112 -6.83 -5.63 -5.93
CA HIS A 112 -5.63 -5.71 -6.75
C HIS A 112 -4.54 -6.48 -6.02
N PHE A 113 -3.83 -7.31 -6.75
CA PHE A 113 -2.75 -8.11 -6.21
C PHE A 113 -1.45 -7.79 -6.96
N PHE A 114 -0.34 -7.93 -6.26
CA PHE A 114 1.00 -7.93 -6.83
C PHE A 114 1.84 -8.97 -6.11
N ALA A 115 2.91 -9.41 -6.75
CA ALA A 115 3.84 -10.36 -6.15
C ALA A 115 5.26 -9.78 -6.12
N LEU A 116 5.98 -10.12 -5.07
CA LEU A 116 7.41 -9.83 -4.93
C LEU A 116 8.20 -11.13 -5.00
N GLU A 117 9.25 -11.11 -5.83
CA GLU A 117 10.22 -12.20 -5.87
C GLU A 117 11.06 -12.19 -4.59
N ILE A 118 11.17 -13.36 -3.96
CA ILE A 118 12.00 -13.57 -2.78
C ILE A 118 12.97 -14.71 -3.07
N GLU A 119 14.25 -14.43 -2.88
CA GLU A 119 15.29 -15.46 -2.93
C GLU A 119 15.32 -16.24 -1.61
N VAL A 120 15.19 -17.56 -1.69
CA VAL A 120 15.26 -18.46 -0.53
C VAL A 120 16.69 -18.92 -0.36
N LYS A 121 17.29 -18.61 0.78
CA LYS A 121 18.68 -18.97 1.11
C LYS A 121 18.80 -20.28 1.90
N ASP A 122 17.69 -20.95 2.17
CA ASP A 122 17.68 -22.20 2.94
C ASP A 122 18.03 -23.39 2.04
N GLU A 123 19.16 -24.00 2.30
CA GLU A 123 19.65 -25.17 1.56
C GLU A 123 18.70 -26.39 1.62
N GLY A 124 17.89 -26.50 2.67
CA GLY A 124 16.89 -27.57 2.82
C GLY A 124 15.72 -27.48 1.84
N MET A 125 15.41 -26.29 1.31
CA MET A 125 14.32 -26.06 0.38
C MET A 125 14.76 -25.94 -1.08
N THR A 126 16.06 -25.83 -1.34
CA THR A 126 16.61 -25.58 -2.69
C THR A 126 16.27 -26.68 -3.70
N GLY A 127 16.09 -27.92 -3.26
CA GLY A 127 15.68 -29.04 -4.12
C GLY A 127 14.21 -29.04 -4.53
N LEU A 128 13.38 -28.16 -3.96
CA LEU A 128 11.94 -28.07 -4.21
C LEU A 128 11.57 -26.81 -4.96
N LEU A 129 12.49 -25.87 -5.10
CA LEU A 129 12.24 -24.54 -5.69
C LEU A 129 13.01 -24.38 -6.99
N VAL A 130 12.38 -23.76 -7.98
CA VAL A 130 13.06 -23.36 -9.21
C VAL A 130 13.89 -22.11 -8.90
N ASP A 131 15.18 -22.17 -9.19
CA ASP A 131 16.14 -21.08 -8.97
C ASP A 131 16.13 -20.50 -7.55
N ASN A 132 15.70 -21.30 -6.54
CA ASN A 132 15.58 -20.88 -5.13
C ASN A 132 14.68 -19.64 -4.93
N LYS A 133 13.65 -19.49 -5.75
CA LYS A 133 12.77 -18.34 -5.75
C LYS A 133 11.36 -18.73 -5.32
N ILE A 134 10.73 -17.82 -4.58
CA ILE A 134 9.30 -17.84 -4.29
C ILE A 134 8.70 -16.46 -4.61
N TYR A 135 7.41 -16.44 -4.91
CA TYR A 135 6.66 -15.22 -5.14
C TYR A 135 5.69 -15.00 -3.97
N ALA A 136 5.96 -13.99 -3.17
CA ALA A 136 5.06 -13.56 -2.10
C ALA A 136 3.98 -12.65 -2.69
N ILE A 137 2.72 -13.04 -2.52
CA ILE A 137 1.56 -12.33 -3.06
C ILE A 137 1.00 -11.39 -2.00
N PHE A 138 0.74 -10.16 -2.41
CA PHE A 138 0.19 -9.11 -1.59
C PHE A 138 -1.10 -8.57 -2.21
N LYS A 139 -2.12 -8.37 -1.36
CA LYS A 139 -3.30 -7.59 -1.71
C LYS A 139 -3.00 -6.12 -1.49
N LYS A 140 -3.16 -5.29 -2.53
CA LYS A 140 -2.93 -3.83 -2.43
C LYS A 140 -3.86 -3.22 -1.40
N GLN A 141 -3.30 -2.59 -0.39
CA GLN A 141 -4.02 -1.81 0.62
C GLN A 141 -3.04 -0.90 1.35
N SER A 142 -3.52 0.25 1.83
CA SER A 142 -2.71 1.25 2.53
C SER A 142 -2.78 1.14 4.06
N MET A 143 -3.52 0.16 4.58
CA MET A 143 -3.67 -0.08 6.02
C MET A 143 -3.54 -1.56 6.33
N ALA A 144 -3.09 -1.86 7.55
CA ALA A 144 -2.99 -3.22 8.04
C ALA A 144 -3.24 -3.25 9.56
N GLU A 145 -3.77 -4.34 10.03
CA GLU A 145 -3.91 -4.65 11.45
C GLU A 145 -2.57 -5.02 12.09
N ASN A 146 -2.46 -4.82 13.40
CA ASN A 146 -1.27 -5.22 14.16
C ASN A 146 -0.99 -6.72 14.01
N GLY A 147 0.27 -7.04 13.73
CA GLY A 147 0.71 -8.42 13.49
C GLY A 147 0.60 -8.87 12.03
N ALA A 148 -0.02 -8.11 11.15
CA ALA A 148 -0.08 -8.44 9.74
C ALA A 148 1.31 -8.40 9.10
N ILE A 149 1.57 -9.31 8.16
CA ILE A 149 2.75 -9.23 7.29
C ILE A 149 2.39 -8.31 6.13
N VAL A 150 3.23 -7.33 5.87
CA VAL A 150 3.01 -6.29 4.86
C VAL A 150 4.25 -6.08 4.00
N ALA A 151 4.02 -5.64 2.76
CA ALA A 151 5.02 -4.94 1.98
C ALA A 151 4.95 -3.46 2.38
N VAL A 152 6.02 -2.92 2.96
CA VAL A 152 6.09 -1.57 3.52
C VAL A 152 7.35 -0.87 3.04
N ALA A 153 7.23 0.38 2.63
CA ALA A 153 8.34 1.24 2.24
C ALA A 153 8.46 2.43 3.21
N LEU A 154 9.67 2.88 3.44
CA LEU A 154 10.03 4.08 4.19
C LEU A 154 10.43 5.15 3.19
N ALA A 155 9.73 6.26 3.14
CA ALA A 155 9.99 7.34 2.19
C ALA A 155 10.18 6.78 0.75
N ASP A 156 11.31 7.08 0.13
CA ASP A 156 11.65 6.63 -1.24
C ASP A 156 12.46 5.32 -1.27
N GLU A 157 12.56 4.62 -0.14
CA GLU A 157 13.31 3.36 -0.07
C GLU A 157 12.54 2.20 -0.71
N LYS A 158 13.30 1.15 -1.05
CA LYS A 158 12.74 -0.12 -1.50
C LYS A 158 11.86 -0.74 -0.42
N ALA A 159 10.73 -1.28 -0.82
CA ALA A 159 9.81 -1.94 0.10
C ALA A 159 10.44 -3.17 0.75
N MET A 160 10.14 -3.33 2.02
CA MET A 160 10.51 -4.45 2.87
C MET A 160 9.29 -5.29 3.20
N ILE A 161 9.49 -6.58 3.45
CA ILE A 161 8.43 -7.45 3.98
C ILE A 161 8.63 -7.54 5.49
N LYS A 162 7.68 -7.02 6.26
CA LYS A 162 7.77 -6.95 7.72
C LYS A 162 6.41 -7.27 8.38
N LYS A 163 6.45 -7.74 9.64
CA LYS A 163 5.29 -7.71 10.52
C LYS A 163 5.11 -6.30 11.04
N TYR A 164 3.91 -5.76 10.85
CA TYR A 164 3.54 -4.39 11.16
C TYR A 164 2.82 -4.30 12.49
N TYR A 165 3.23 -3.35 13.32
CA TYR A 165 2.56 -2.99 14.57
C TYR A 165 2.51 -1.48 14.68
N HIS A 166 1.34 -0.94 15.03
CA HIS A 166 1.12 0.48 15.22
C HIS A 166 0.47 0.73 16.59
N PHE A 167 1.12 1.56 17.40
CA PHE A 167 0.69 1.94 18.73
C PHE A 167 0.80 3.46 18.86
N GLU A 168 -0.31 4.17 18.80
CA GLU A 168 -0.37 5.64 18.87
C GLU A 168 0.62 6.30 17.88
N ASP A 169 1.72 6.87 18.37
CA ASP A 169 2.74 7.58 17.58
C ASP A 169 3.97 6.71 17.26
N VAL A 170 3.85 5.39 17.43
CA VAL A 170 4.97 4.46 17.24
C VAL A 170 4.59 3.35 16.26
N ILE A 171 5.42 3.14 15.23
CA ILE A 171 5.33 1.97 14.38
C ILE A 171 6.55 1.07 14.62
N VAL A 172 6.28 -0.21 14.78
CA VAL A 172 7.31 -1.25 14.94
C VAL A 172 7.22 -2.23 13.79
N LEU A 173 8.30 -2.35 13.03
CA LEU A 173 8.42 -3.31 11.93
C LEU A 173 9.36 -4.43 12.36
N ARG A 174 8.86 -5.66 12.41
CA ARG A 174 9.64 -6.85 12.79
C ARG A 174 9.87 -7.77 11.60
N SER A 175 10.94 -8.53 11.64
CA SER A 175 11.14 -9.62 10.68
C SER A 175 9.98 -10.64 10.80
N PRO A 176 9.41 -11.10 9.69
CA PRO A 176 8.40 -12.17 9.72
C PRO A 176 9.01 -13.54 10.03
N THR A 177 10.32 -13.74 9.82
CA THR A 177 10.99 -15.04 9.87
C THR A 177 12.07 -15.15 10.95
N SER A 178 12.58 -14.04 11.46
CA SER A 178 13.68 -14.04 12.45
C SER A 178 13.33 -13.19 13.68
N GLU A 179 13.32 -13.80 14.83
CA GLU A 179 13.14 -13.11 16.12
C GLU A 179 14.41 -12.37 16.57
N ASN A 180 15.57 -12.77 16.05
CA ASN A 180 16.87 -12.19 16.41
C ASN A 180 17.19 -10.89 15.63
N GLU A 181 16.43 -10.57 14.57
CA GLU A 181 16.59 -9.32 13.83
C GLU A 181 16.02 -8.17 14.67
N LYS A 182 16.82 -7.12 14.83
CA LYS A 182 16.37 -5.92 15.56
C LYS A 182 15.17 -5.30 14.84
N PRO A 183 14.08 -5.00 15.57
CA PRO A 183 12.94 -4.32 14.99
C PRO A 183 13.32 -2.90 14.56
N ILE A 184 12.74 -2.45 13.48
CA ILE A 184 12.78 -1.04 13.08
C ILE A 184 11.66 -0.33 13.84
N THR A 185 12.02 0.65 14.64
CA THR A 185 11.06 1.45 15.42
C THR A 185 11.04 2.86 14.86
N ILE A 186 9.88 3.35 14.52
CA ILE A 186 9.64 4.62 13.86
C ILE A 186 8.70 5.42 14.75
N VAL A 187 9.08 6.67 15.05
CA VAL A 187 8.39 7.53 16.01
C VAL A 187 8.21 8.94 15.47
N GLY A 188 7.18 9.61 15.95
CA GLY A 188 6.93 11.03 15.64
C GLY A 188 6.65 11.28 14.16
N ASP A 189 7.22 12.34 13.60
CA ASP A 189 6.95 12.78 12.21
C ASP A 189 7.35 11.73 11.15
N GLN A 190 8.24 10.78 11.47
CA GLN A 190 8.65 9.72 10.55
C GLN A 190 7.56 8.65 10.33
N VAL A 191 6.58 8.57 11.22
CA VAL A 191 5.41 7.67 11.04
C VAL A 191 4.65 8.01 9.77
N ASP A 192 4.64 9.28 9.37
CA ASP A 192 3.97 9.76 8.17
C ASP A 192 4.71 9.39 6.87
N GLU A 193 5.98 8.98 6.97
CA GLU A 193 6.80 8.56 5.83
C GLU A 193 6.63 7.08 5.48
N ILE A 194 5.88 6.33 6.31
CA ILE A 194 5.62 4.91 6.07
C ILE A 194 4.50 4.74 5.05
N CYS A 195 4.77 3.93 4.04
CA CYS A 195 3.80 3.53 3.04
C CYS A 195 3.58 2.01 3.09
N ILE A 196 2.40 1.57 3.54
CA ILE A 196 1.96 0.18 3.37
C ILE A 196 1.48 0.03 1.93
N LEU A 197 2.12 -0.86 1.17
CA LEU A 197 1.81 -1.13 -0.24
C LEU A 197 0.80 -2.26 -0.39
N GLY A 198 0.82 -3.20 0.55
CA GLY A 198 -0.10 -4.32 0.54
C GLY A 198 0.08 -5.26 1.72
N LYS A 199 -0.96 -6.04 2.00
CA LYS A 199 -0.97 -7.10 3.00
C LYS A 199 -0.65 -8.43 2.33
N PHE A 200 0.23 -9.19 2.93
CA PHE A 200 0.57 -10.55 2.50
C PHE A 200 -0.66 -11.46 2.59
N VAL A 201 -0.92 -12.21 1.52
CA VAL A 201 -2.03 -13.15 1.43
C VAL A 201 -1.57 -14.58 1.16
N GLY A 202 -0.39 -14.79 0.61
CA GLY A 202 0.16 -16.11 0.37
C GLY A 202 1.42 -16.07 -0.47
N MET A 203 1.91 -17.25 -0.82
CA MET A 203 3.09 -17.40 -1.67
C MET A 203 2.88 -18.54 -2.67
N VAL A 204 3.55 -18.45 -3.80
CA VAL A 204 3.65 -19.52 -4.79
C VAL A 204 5.11 -19.70 -5.18
N SER A 205 5.50 -20.93 -5.47
CA SER A 205 6.78 -21.20 -6.12
C SER A 205 6.59 -21.15 -7.65
N PRO A 206 7.56 -20.65 -8.41
CA PRO A 206 7.56 -20.87 -9.85
C PRO A 206 7.64 -22.40 -10.09
N PHE A 207 6.65 -22.94 -10.81
CA PHE A 207 6.72 -24.34 -11.21
C PHE A 207 7.49 -24.44 -12.52
N VAL A 208 8.32 -25.48 -12.65
CA VAL A 208 8.81 -25.96 -13.94
C VAL A 208 7.69 -26.84 -14.50
N ASP A 209 7.16 -26.48 -15.66
CA ASP A 209 6.34 -27.38 -16.49
C ASP A 209 7.19 -28.50 -17.09
#